data_979b82db1aa1c1b291438044c701b7be
#
_entry.id   979b82db1aa1c1b291438044c701b7be
#
_cell.length_a   1.000
_cell.length_b   1.000
_cell.length_c   1.000
_cell.angle_alpha   90.00
_cell.angle_beta   90.00
_cell.angle_gamma   90.00
#
_symmetry.space_group_name_H-M   'P 1'
#
loop_
_entity.id
_entity.type
_entity.pdbx_description
1 polymer ?
#
loop_
_entity_poly.entity_id
_entity_poly.type
_entity_poly.pdbx_seq_one_letter_code
_entity_poly.pdbx_strand_id
1 'polypeptide(L)'
;VEGAGVNDSRCIKIQQFPENGRCGVGIKQKLTGLEPDQMYRMYAKVKYSDIPQNEGRGAILFDMSQKQFWGASKFLYGTNLKNWTSLHFDFLSQDDGTAEIVCALGFRYGGTTNGGYSTGTAYFDNVSVVKVTDELFMQEGEHIRLFVEPSQVYASASQITEWIANLDRMYESYADLVGATPHEGRKLAILSSRGLESGYWALAGYPILWSSNYSAVTSTFEELAQHGTWSFGLMHELGHVFNLGNSSWNWNDEMFANFRMQYGLEQNQGKVWMDERVYTGREILDMYKKDYDNTVYTQVNDNGIHYMLGRLAGPGGIGWEPFKAAFRELTTTGGAPSGKYDKFEYLLSLLSKHATRLTGRDVDVRAQYFTEAELASIRKQLQ
;
A
#
# COMPACT_ATOMS: atom_id res chain seq x y z
N VAL A 1 13.99 24.83 -24.69
CA VAL A 1 15.25 25.15 -25.40
C VAL A 1 15.11 24.73 -26.85
N GLU A 2 15.37 25.62 -27.80
CA GLU A 2 15.35 25.32 -29.23
C GLU A 2 16.61 24.58 -29.66
N GLY A 3 16.48 23.68 -30.66
CA GLY A 3 17.61 22.95 -31.24
C GLY A 3 18.32 21.97 -30.31
N ALA A 4 17.78 21.71 -29.11
CA ALA A 4 18.37 20.80 -28.15
C ALA A 4 17.55 19.51 -27.97
N GLY A 5 16.40 19.41 -28.63
CA GLY A 5 15.48 18.29 -28.57
C GLY A 5 15.89 17.13 -29.52
N VAL A 6 14.98 16.15 -29.61
CA VAL A 6 15.10 15.03 -30.56
C VAL A 6 15.01 15.57 -31.99
N ASN A 7 15.98 15.22 -32.85
CA ASN A 7 16.09 15.75 -34.21
C ASN A 7 16.09 17.29 -34.27
N ASP A 8 16.83 17.92 -33.35
CA ASP A 8 16.98 19.39 -33.24
C ASP A 8 15.66 20.14 -32.99
N SER A 9 14.66 19.47 -32.43
CA SER A 9 13.39 20.08 -32.01
C SER A 9 13.54 20.93 -30.76
N ARG A 10 12.42 21.48 -30.28
CA ARG A 10 12.34 22.12 -28.97
C ARG A 10 12.20 21.09 -27.87
N CYS A 11 12.86 21.31 -26.73
CA CYS A 11 12.70 20.48 -25.54
C CYS A 11 12.51 21.31 -24.27
N ILE A 12 12.01 20.67 -23.22
CA ILE A 12 11.98 21.20 -21.87
C ILE A 12 13.36 21.00 -21.25
N LYS A 13 13.97 22.06 -20.71
CA LYS A 13 15.16 21.96 -19.86
C LYS A 13 14.81 22.31 -18.43
N ILE A 14 15.15 21.42 -17.51
CA ILE A 14 15.05 21.63 -16.06
C ILE A 14 16.46 21.61 -15.50
N GLN A 15 16.84 22.61 -14.73
CA GLN A 15 18.16 22.74 -14.13
C GLN A 15 18.03 23.17 -12.68
N GLN A 16 18.76 22.48 -11.80
CA GLN A 16 18.80 22.74 -10.36
C GLN A 16 20.25 22.84 -9.91
N PHE A 17 20.59 23.91 -9.22
CA PHE A 17 21.90 24.14 -8.64
C PHE A 17 21.88 23.88 -7.11
N PRO A 18 23.01 23.48 -6.50
CA PRO A 18 23.09 23.21 -5.05
C PRO A 18 22.64 24.40 -4.20
N GLU A 19 22.93 25.62 -4.63
CA GLU A 19 22.59 26.86 -3.95
C GLU A 19 21.08 27.18 -3.89
N ASN A 20 20.27 26.53 -4.72
CA ASN A 20 18.81 26.70 -4.75
C ASN A 20 18.08 26.02 -3.60
N GLY A 21 18.81 25.30 -2.74
CA GLY A 21 18.25 24.58 -1.62
C GLY A 21 17.60 23.25 -2.00
N ARG A 22 16.96 22.62 -1.02
CA ARG A 22 16.37 21.29 -1.15
C ARG A 22 14.94 21.35 -1.69
N CYS A 23 14.76 21.35 -3.00
CA CYS A 23 13.44 21.28 -3.65
C CYS A 23 13.45 20.37 -4.87
N GLY A 24 12.32 19.73 -5.17
CA GLY A 24 12.07 19.14 -6.47
C GLY A 24 11.61 20.22 -7.43
N VAL A 25 12.11 20.23 -8.65
CA VAL A 25 11.75 21.18 -9.70
C VAL A 25 11.17 20.43 -10.88
N GLY A 26 10.00 20.86 -11.36
CA GLY A 26 9.33 20.20 -12.46
C GLY A 26 8.39 21.08 -13.24
N ILE A 27 7.96 20.57 -14.37
CA ILE A 27 6.87 21.13 -15.17
C ILE A 27 5.69 20.16 -15.07
N LYS A 28 4.56 20.70 -14.64
CA LYS A 28 3.31 19.98 -14.43
C LYS A 28 2.30 20.34 -15.50
N GLN A 29 1.54 19.37 -15.95
CA GLN A 29 0.40 19.57 -16.84
C GLN A 29 -0.81 18.81 -16.30
N LYS A 30 -1.96 19.50 -16.18
CA LYS A 30 -3.24 18.85 -15.97
C LYS A 30 -3.78 18.37 -17.32
N LEU A 31 -4.10 17.08 -17.38
CA LEU A 31 -4.80 16.42 -18.47
C LEU A 31 -6.30 16.41 -18.17
N THR A 32 -7.11 16.53 -19.20
CA THR A 32 -8.58 16.46 -19.13
C THR A 32 -9.10 15.66 -20.32
N GLY A 33 -10.33 15.11 -20.19
CA GLY A 33 -10.94 14.33 -21.26
C GLY A 33 -10.40 12.92 -21.40
N LEU A 34 -9.70 12.41 -20.37
CA LEU A 34 -9.38 11.00 -20.25
C LEU A 34 -10.66 10.22 -19.93
N GLU A 35 -10.70 8.95 -20.26
CA GLU A 35 -11.74 8.07 -19.74
C GLU A 35 -11.51 7.86 -18.24
N PRO A 36 -12.54 8.01 -17.39
CA PRO A 36 -12.41 7.81 -15.94
C PRO A 36 -11.93 6.41 -15.57
N ASP A 37 -11.12 6.32 -14.53
CA ASP A 37 -10.62 5.06 -13.97
C ASP A 37 -9.95 4.13 -15.00
N GLN A 38 -9.31 4.68 -16.02
CA GLN A 38 -8.58 3.93 -17.03
C GLN A 38 -7.07 4.07 -16.86
N MET A 39 -6.35 3.03 -17.27
CA MET A 39 -4.89 3.00 -17.23
C MET A 39 -4.32 3.75 -18.45
N TYR A 40 -3.41 4.67 -18.18
CA TYR A 40 -2.67 5.44 -19.19
C TYR A 40 -1.17 5.30 -18.95
N ARG A 41 -0.40 5.42 -20.04
CA ARG A 41 1.05 5.45 -20.01
C ARG A 41 1.57 6.79 -20.52
N MET A 42 2.41 7.44 -19.72
CA MET A 42 3.18 8.60 -20.13
C MET A 42 4.54 8.17 -20.63
N TYR A 43 4.95 8.68 -21.78
CA TYR A 43 6.28 8.52 -22.36
C TYR A 43 7.01 9.85 -22.41
N ALA A 44 8.34 9.81 -22.31
CA ALA A 44 9.23 10.91 -22.66
C ALA A 44 10.59 10.40 -23.14
N LYS A 45 11.27 11.19 -23.93
CA LYS A 45 12.70 11.08 -24.17
C LYS A 45 13.45 11.99 -23.21
N VAL A 46 14.47 11.47 -22.55
CA VAL A 46 15.22 12.18 -21.50
C VAL A 46 16.72 12.14 -21.79
N LYS A 47 17.38 13.31 -21.73
CA LYS A 47 18.83 13.46 -21.60
C LYS A 47 19.12 14.12 -20.25
N TYR A 48 20.27 13.85 -19.66
CA TYR A 48 20.59 14.39 -18.34
C TYR A 48 22.09 14.50 -18.11
N SER A 49 22.49 15.40 -17.21
CA SER A 49 23.89 15.56 -16.80
C SER A 49 24.00 16.00 -15.34
N ASP A 50 25.07 15.53 -14.71
CA ASP A 50 25.52 15.95 -13.39
C ASP A 50 24.48 15.73 -12.29
N ILE A 51 23.69 14.66 -12.41
CA ILE A 51 22.68 14.27 -11.43
C ILE A 51 23.31 13.26 -10.47
N PRO A 52 23.59 13.64 -9.20
CA PRO A 52 24.15 12.69 -8.23
C PRO A 52 23.14 11.64 -7.84
N GLN A 53 23.62 10.40 -7.62
CA GLN A 53 22.82 9.35 -7.01
C GLN A 53 22.81 9.55 -5.48
N ASN A 54 21.86 10.36 -5.03
CA ASN A 54 21.69 10.74 -3.64
C ASN A 54 20.22 10.50 -3.20
N GLU A 55 19.80 11.14 -2.13
CA GLU A 55 18.43 11.08 -1.61
C GLU A 55 17.36 11.59 -2.60
N GLY A 56 17.74 12.36 -3.62
CA GLY A 56 16.86 12.83 -4.68
C GLY A 56 16.58 11.70 -5.70
N ARG A 57 15.49 11.81 -6.43
CA ARG A 57 15.06 10.81 -7.42
C ARG A 57 15.47 11.14 -8.84
N GLY A 58 16.50 11.95 -9.02
CA GLY A 58 17.07 12.26 -10.32
C GLY A 58 16.06 12.83 -11.31
N ALA A 59 16.28 12.55 -12.60
CA ALA A 59 15.31 12.89 -13.64
C ALA A 59 14.20 11.82 -13.65
N ILE A 60 12.93 12.27 -13.61
CA ILE A 60 11.76 11.41 -13.35
C ILE A 60 10.50 11.92 -14.04
N LEU A 61 9.60 11.01 -14.38
CA LEU A 61 8.21 11.27 -14.73
C LEU A 61 7.32 10.75 -13.61
N PHE A 62 6.27 11.47 -13.25
CA PHE A 62 5.33 10.99 -12.23
C PHE A 62 3.94 11.63 -12.33
N ASP A 63 2.97 11.02 -11.64
CA ASP A 63 1.61 11.50 -11.48
C ASP A 63 1.43 12.19 -10.13
N MET A 64 0.88 13.41 -10.12
CA MET A 64 0.54 14.19 -8.93
C MET A 64 -0.95 14.16 -8.56
N SER A 65 -1.77 13.41 -9.28
CA SER A 65 -3.21 13.35 -9.04
C SER A 65 -3.56 12.75 -7.69
N GLN A 66 -2.69 11.88 -7.16
CA GLN A 66 -2.87 11.25 -5.86
C GLN A 66 -2.15 12.01 -4.76
N LYS A 67 -2.82 12.14 -3.60
CA LYS A 67 -2.32 13.00 -2.51
C LYS A 67 -1.18 12.39 -1.68
N GLN A 68 -0.97 11.08 -1.72
CA GLN A 68 -0.03 10.40 -0.82
C GLN A 68 1.10 9.68 -1.55
N PHE A 69 0.80 8.80 -2.49
CA PHE A 69 1.78 7.98 -3.19
C PHE A 69 1.57 8.09 -4.69
N TRP A 70 2.63 8.44 -5.40
CA TRP A 70 2.55 8.76 -6.81
C TRP A 70 3.15 7.65 -7.67
N GLY A 71 2.42 7.21 -8.69
CA GLY A 71 3.01 6.40 -9.75
C GLY A 71 4.12 7.19 -10.41
N ALA A 72 5.25 6.55 -10.65
CA ALA A 72 6.41 7.21 -11.22
C ALA A 72 7.22 6.26 -12.11
N SER A 73 8.06 6.86 -12.98
CA SER A 73 9.07 6.14 -13.76
C SER A 73 10.24 5.71 -12.88
N LYS A 74 11.12 4.88 -13.43
CA LYS A 74 12.47 4.71 -12.86
C LYS A 74 13.21 6.05 -12.78
N PHE A 75 14.18 6.13 -11.87
CA PHE A 75 15.00 7.32 -11.62
C PHE A 75 16.25 7.30 -12.50
N LEU A 76 16.62 8.47 -13.06
CA LEU A 76 17.83 8.60 -13.88
C LEU A 76 18.86 9.48 -13.17
N TYR A 77 20.06 8.92 -13.01
CA TYR A 77 21.20 9.58 -12.35
C TYR A 77 22.42 9.59 -13.25
N GLY A 78 23.42 10.42 -12.92
CA GLY A 78 24.69 10.54 -13.62
C GLY A 78 24.61 11.49 -14.80
N THR A 79 25.25 11.12 -15.90
CA THR A 79 25.31 11.91 -17.11
C THR A 79 25.06 11.05 -18.35
N ASN A 80 24.10 11.45 -19.17
CA ASN A 80 23.83 10.90 -20.49
C ASN A 80 23.31 12.00 -21.42
N LEU A 81 24.25 12.73 -22.02
CA LEU A 81 23.94 13.81 -23.00
C LEU A 81 24.04 13.33 -24.46
N LYS A 82 24.66 12.17 -24.70
CA LYS A 82 24.87 11.67 -26.06
C LYS A 82 23.61 11.07 -26.66
N ASN A 83 22.83 10.37 -25.85
CA ASN A 83 21.66 9.63 -26.31
C ASN A 83 20.42 9.98 -25.53
N TRP A 84 19.30 10.04 -26.22
CA TRP A 84 17.99 10.14 -25.59
C TRP A 84 17.58 8.78 -24.98
N THR A 85 17.34 8.76 -23.68
CA THR A 85 16.81 7.60 -22.95
C THR A 85 15.29 7.64 -22.99
N SER A 86 14.64 6.54 -23.34
CA SER A 86 13.19 6.41 -23.23
C SER A 86 12.81 6.17 -21.77
N LEU A 87 11.85 6.93 -21.28
CA LEU A 87 11.32 6.83 -19.95
C LEU A 87 9.79 6.74 -20.07
N HIS A 88 9.18 5.95 -19.21
CA HIS A 88 7.73 5.84 -19.11
C HIS A 88 7.28 5.49 -17.69
N PHE A 89 6.03 5.74 -17.39
CA PHE A 89 5.32 5.21 -16.24
C PHE A 89 3.83 5.08 -16.54
N ASP A 90 3.17 4.21 -15.78
CA ASP A 90 1.73 3.96 -15.88
C ASP A 90 1.00 4.64 -14.73
N PHE A 91 -0.19 5.16 -15.00
CA PHE A 91 -1.04 5.80 -14.02
C PHE A 91 -2.53 5.56 -14.30
N LEU A 92 -3.31 5.57 -13.23
CA LEU A 92 -4.77 5.50 -13.32
C LEU A 92 -5.34 6.92 -13.39
N SER A 93 -6.18 7.20 -14.41
CA SER A 93 -6.91 8.46 -14.48
C SER A 93 -7.88 8.60 -13.29
N GLN A 94 -8.14 9.85 -12.90
CA GLN A 94 -9.11 10.13 -11.85
C GLN A 94 -10.55 9.82 -12.31
N ASP A 95 -11.48 9.76 -11.36
CA ASP A 95 -12.91 9.53 -11.62
C ASP A 95 -13.59 10.64 -12.45
N ASP A 96 -13.01 11.83 -12.46
CA ASP A 96 -13.43 12.95 -13.30
C ASP A 96 -12.77 12.98 -14.69
N GLY A 97 -12.02 11.94 -15.06
CA GLY A 97 -11.29 11.86 -16.33
C GLY A 97 -10.11 12.83 -16.41
N THR A 98 -9.49 13.14 -15.27
CA THR A 98 -8.30 14.00 -15.22
C THR A 98 -7.06 13.25 -14.75
N ALA A 99 -5.88 13.84 -14.96
CA ALA A 99 -4.61 13.47 -14.33
C ALA A 99 -3.67 14.68 -14.24
N GLU A 100 -2.74 14.70 -13.29
CA GLU A 100 -1.66 15.69 -13.21
C GLU A 100 -0.31 15.01 -13.43
N ILE A 101 0.26 15.16 -14.63
CA ILE A 101 1.55 14.57 -14.99
C ILE A 101 2.69 15.57 -14.84
N VAL A 102 3.89 15.08 -14.50
CA VAL A 102 5.07 15.92 -14.25
C VAL A 102 6.32 15.34 -14.89
N CYS A 103 7.08 16.23 -15.55
CA CYS A 103 8.50 16.01 -15.86
C CYS A 103 9.32 16.74 -14.81
N ALA A 104 10.21 16.07 -14.08
CA ALA A 104 10.90 16.68 -12.96
C ALA A 104 12.38 16.29 -12.83
N LEU A 105 13.09 17.11 -12.06
CA LEU A 105 14.38 16.83 -11.46
C LEU A 105 14.19 16.83 -9.94
N GLY A 106 14.28 15.65 -9.33
CA GLY A 106 13.92 15.44 -7.94
C GLY A 106 12.41 15.26 -7.72
N PHE A 107 12.09 14.58 -6.65
CA PHE A 107 10.73 14.23 -6.31
C PHE A 107 10.60 14.03 -4.79
N ARG A 108 9.56 14.56 -4.19
CA ARG A 108 9.32 14.46 -2.75
C ARG A 108 8.10 13.62 -2.46
N TYR A 109 8.27 12.54 -1.70
CA TYR A 109 7.15 11.77 -1.14
C TYR A 109 6.39 12.58 -0.09
N GLY A 110 5.07 12.48 -0.16
CA GLY A 110 4.15 13.27 0.65
C GLY A 110 4.57 13.45 2.10
N GLY A 111 4.93 14.69 2.46
CA GLY A 111 5.15 15.08 3.85
C GLY A 111 6.49 14.70 4.49
N THR A 112 7.32 13.87 3.87
CA THR A 112 8.63 13.56 4.44
C THR A 112 9.61 14.73 4.29
N THR A 113 10.38 15.01 5.33
CA THR A 113 11.43 16.03 5.31
C THR A 113 12.69 15.54 4.60
N ASN A 114 12.79 14.24 4.33
CA ASN A 114 13.97 13.59 3.77
C ASN A 114 13.82 13.39 2.28
N GLY A 115 14.85 13.75 1.54
CA GLY A 115 15.03 13.42 0.12
C GLY A 115 14.07 14.13 -0.83
N GLY A 116 14.20 13.83 -2.09
CA GLY A 116 13.32 14.30 -3.14
C GLY A 116 13.87 15.47 -3.94
N TYR A 117 15.00 16.05 -3.58
CA TYR A 117 15.70 17.03 -4.41
C TYR A 117 16.85 16.37 -5.17
N SER A 118 17.07 16.80 -6.39
CA SER A 118 18.25 16.43 -7.17
C SER A 118 18.82 17.70 -7.82
N THR A 119 20.13 17.81 -7.83
CA THR A 119 20.84 18.84 -8.62
C THR A 119 21.21 18.31 -9.98
N GLY A 120 21.65 19.19 -10.90
CA GLY A 120 22.03 18.83 -12.26
C GLY A 120 21.07 19.37 -13.30
N THR A 121 21.07 18.73 -14.47
CA THR A 121 20.25 19.16 -15.60
C THR A 121 19.55 17.97 -16.23
N ALA A 122 18.27 18.12 -16.53
CA ALA A 122 17.48 17.18 -17.33
C ALA A 122 16.81 17.87 -18.50
N TYR A 123 16.75 17.19 -19.64
CA TYR A 123 16.03 17.61 -20.83
C TYR A 123 14.95 16.58 -21.13
N PHE A 124 13.73 17.03 -21.38
CA PHE A 124 12.59 16.18 -21.72
C PHE A 124 12.03 16.59 -23.08
N ASP A 125 11.74 15.59 -23.89
CA ASP A 125 11.17 15.78 -25.22
C ASP A 125 10.24 14.63 -25.58
N ASN A 126 9.46 14.79 -26.67
CA ASN A 126 8.50 13.80 -27.15
C ASN A 126 7.56 13.26 -26.03
N VAL A 127 7.13 14.17 -25.18
CA VAL A 127 6.18 13.83 -24.10
C VAL A 127 4.84 13.48 -24.72
N SER A 128 4.33 12.30 -24.41
CA SER A 128 3.03 11.81 -24.87
C SER A 128 2.34 10.95 -23.82
N VAL A 129 1.02 10.91 -23.89
CA VAL A 129 0.18 10.06 -23.05
C VAL A 129 -0.73 9.24 -23.94
N VAL A 130 -0.78 7.94 -23.72
CA VAL A 130 -1.64 7.01 -24.46
C VAL A 130 -2.42 6.14 -23.48
N LYS A 131 -3.63 5.73 -23.87
CA LYS A 131 -4.38 4.73 -23.12
C LYS A 131 -3.66 3.38 -23.25
N VAL A 132 -3.46 2.68 -22.11
CA VAL A 132 -2.86 1.35 -22.10
C VAL A 132 -3.85 0.35 -22.71
N THR A 133 -3.37 -0.48 -23.63
CA THR A 133 -4.13 -1.56 -24.27
C THR A 133 -3.46 -2.91 -24.09
N ASP A 134 -2.22 -3.06 -24.60
CA ASP A 134 -1.46 -4.32 -24.60
C ASP A 134 -0.11 -4.24 -23.88
N GLU A 135 0.26 -3.06 -23.35
CA GLU A 135 1.55 -2.82 -22.69
C GLU A 135 1.63 -3.44 -21.29
N LEU A 136 0.49 -3.75 -20.67
CA LEU A 136 0.39 -4.41 -19.38
C LEU A 136 -0.45 -5.68 -19.48
N PHE A 137 -0.08 -6.69 -18.73
CA PHE A 137 -0.96 -7.79 -18.42
C PHE A 137 -2.09 -7.26 -17.51
N MET A 138 -3.32 -7.52 -17.89
CA MET A 138 -4.50 -7.08 -17.16
C MET A 138 -5.38 -8.27 -16.78
N GLN A 139 -5.80 -8.32 -15.52
CA GLN A 139 -6.78 -9.26 -15.02
C GLN A 139 -7.75 -8.53 -14.10
N GLU A 140 -9.04 -8.76 -14.29
CA GLU A 140 -10.09 -8.08 -13.54
C GLU A 140 -10.97 -9.11 -12.81
N GLY A 141 -11.21 -8.82 -11.52
CA GLY A 141 -12.18 -9.49 -10.66
C GLY A 141 -13.41 -8.62 -10.42
N GLU A 142 -14.15 -8.93 -9.35
CA GLU A 142 -15.31 -8.14 -8.95
C GLU A 142 -14.90 -6.81 -8.30
N HIS A 143 -13.90 -6.85 -7.42
CA HIS A 143 -13.42 -5.70 -6.65
C HIS A 143 -12.00 -5.27 -6.98
N ILE A 144 -11.20 -6.15 -7.56
CA ILE A 144 -9.77 -5.95 -7.82
C ILE A 144 -9.49 -5.92 -9.33
N ARG A 145 -8.63 -4.98 -9.75
CA ARG A 145 -8.03 -4.93 -11.09
C ARG A 145 -6.52 -5.02 -10.95
N LEU A 146 -5.90 -5.92 -11.67
CA LEU A 146 -4.45 -6.12 -11.70
C LEU A 146 -3.85 -5.57 -12.99
N PHE A 147 -2.76 -4.80 -12.87
CA PHE A 147 -1.99 -4.26 -13.99
C PHE A 147 -0.50 -4.53 -13.73
N VAL A 148 0.10 -5.40 -14.52
CA VAL A 148 1.49 -5.87 -14.31
C VAL A 148 2.26 -5.89 -15.62
N GLU A 149 3.56 -5.58 -15.59
CA GLU A 149 4.43 -5.77 -16.75
C GLU A 149 4.40 -7.25 -17.17
N PRO A 150 4.11 -7.57 -18.47
CA PRO A 150 3.97 -8.97 -18.93
C PRO A 150 5.20 -9.84 -18.64
N SER A 151 6.37 -9.25 -18.65
CA SER A 151 7.66 -9.94 -18.37
C SER A 151 7.80 -10.43 -16.92
N GLN A 152 6.93 -9.99 -16.00
CA GLN A 152 6.96 -10.35 -14.59
C GLN A 152 5.90 -11.40 -14.21
N VAL A 153 5.09 -11.81 -15.17
CA VAL A 153 3.98 -12.77 -14.94
C VAL A 153 4.49 -14.20 -15.13
N TYR A 154 4.64 -14.95 -14.05
CA TYR A 154 5.17 -16.33 -14.06
C TYR A 154 4.13 -17.40 -13.74
N ALA A 155 2.91 -17.01 -13.37
CA ALA A 155 1.81 -17.94 -13.14
C ALA A 155 0.94 -18.10 -14.41
N SER A 156 0.20 -19.19 -14.51
CA SER A 156 -0.75 -19.40 -15.60
C SER A 156 -1.96 -18.48 -15.48
N ALA A 157 -2.63 -18.19 -16.59
CA ALA A 157 -3.82 -17.35 -16.60
C ALA A 157 -4.93 -17.88 -15.65
N SER A 158 -5.10 -19.21 -15.57
CA SER A 158 -6.08 -19.82 -14.66
C SER A 158 -5.72 -19.61 -13.20
N GLN A 159 -4.44 -19.74 -12.83
CA GLN A 159 -3.98 -19.46 -11.47
C GLN A 159 -4.17 -18.00 -11.08
N ILE A 160 -3.90 -17.08 -12.01
CA ILE A 160 -4.09 -15.65 -11.75
C ILE A 160 -5.58 -15.32 -11.62
N THR A 161 -6.44 -15.89 -12.46
CA THR A 161 -7.91 -15.71 -12.34
C THR A 161 -8.42 -16.18 -10.98
N GLU A 162 -8.00 -17.36 -10.52
CA GLU A 162 -8.37 -17.85 -9.20
C GLU A 162 -7.82 -16.97 -8.07
N TRP A 163 -6.57 -16.52 -8.21
CA TRP A 163 -5.93 -15.65 -7.23
C TRP A 163 -6.64 -14.29 -7.11
N ILE A 164 -7.05 -13.67 -8.23
CA ILE A 164 -7.84 -12.43 -8.20
C ILE A 164 -9.19 -12.65 -7.51
N ALA A 165 -9.87 -13.78 -7.78
CA ALA A 165 -11.09 -14.13 -7.04
C ALA A 165 -10.85 -14.34 -5.53
N ASN A 166 -9.65 -14.81 -5.14
CA ASN A 166 -9.26 -14.89 -3.73
C ASN A 166 -9.04 -13.50 -3.11
N LEU A 167 -8.42 -12.58 -3.84
CA LEU A 167 -8.26 -11.17 -3.39
C LEU A 167 -9.62 -10.46 -3.29
N ASP A 168 -10.56 -10.73 -4.19
CA ASP A 168 -11.95 -10.24 -4.09
C ASP A 168 -12.61 -10.72 -2.80
N ARG A 169 -12.47 -12.01 -2.45
CA ARG A 169 -12.96 -12.53 -1.15
C ARG A 169 -12.31 -11.89 0.07
N MET A 170 -11.02 -11.53 -0.03
CA MET A 170 -10.34 -10.77 1.03
C MET A 170 -10.92 -9.36 1.14
N TYR A 171 -11.17 -8.67 0.01
CA TYR A 171 -11.83 -7.37 -0.01
C TYR A 171 -13.19 -7.41 0.67
N GLU A 172 -14.04 -8.39 0.32
CA GLU A 172 -15.36 -8.59 0.94
C GLU A 172 -15.26 -8.84 2.45
N SER A 173 -14.31 -9.68 2.86
CA SER A 173 -14.07 -9.95 4.27
C SER A 173 -13.64 -8.68 5.04
N TYR A 174 -12.78 -7.85 4.46
CA TYR A 174 -12.39 -6.61 5.11
C TYR A 174 -13.56 -5.61 5.18
N ALA A 175 -14.37 -5.53 4.12
CA ALA A 175 -15.60 -4.72 4.13
C ALA A 175 -16.59 -5.20 5.21
N ASP A 176 -16.75 -6.51 5.38
CA ASP A 176 -17.59 -7.08 6.44
C ASP A 176 -17.02 -6.75 7.84
N LEU A 177 -15.70 -6.89 8.04
CA LEU A 177 -15.07 -6.59 9.32
C LEU A 177 -15.22 -5.12 9.73
N VAL A 178 -14.98 -4.18 8.81
CA VAL A 178 -15.01 -2.75 9.12
C VAL A 178 -16.39 -2.10 8.90
N GLY A 179 -17.28 -2.77 8.17
CA GLY A 179 -18.63 -2.32 7.88
C GLY A 179 -18.74 -1.23 6.82
N ALA A 180 -17.72 -1.05 5.98
CA ALA A 180 -17.70 -0.07 4.89
C ALA A 180 -16.71 -0.49 3.80
N THR A 181 -16.85 0.10 2.60
CA THR A 181 -15.95 -0.12 1.46
C THR A 181 -15.11 1.12 1.18
N PRO A 182 -13.84 0.97 0.76
CA PRO A 182 -13.03 2.09 0.34
C PRO A 182 -13.49 2.64 -1.02
N HIS A 183 -13.12 3.89 -1.29
CA HIS A 183 -13.31 4.54 -2.60
C HIS A 183 -14.74 4.41 -3.17
N GLU A 184 -15.75 4.51 -2.28
CA GLU A 184 -17.17 4.40 -2.66
C GLU A 184 -17.53 3.08 -3.38
N GLY A 185 -16.79 2.00 -3.09
CA GLY A 185 -16.98 0.68 -3.68
C GLY A 185 -16.41 0.52 -5.10
N ARG A 186 -15.62 1.48 -5.58
CA ARG A 186 -14.93 1.36 -6.88
C ARG A 186 -13.90 0.23 -6.84
N LYS A 187 -13.70 -0.43 -7.98
CA LYS A 187 -12.69 -1.49 -8.10
C LYS A 187 -11.30 -0.95 -7.81
N LEU A 188 -10.62 -1.59 -6.87
CA LEU A 188 -9.27 -1.23 -6.47
C LEU A 188 -8.26 -1.74 -7.49
N ALA A 189 -7.44 -0.85 -8.04
CA ALA A 189 -6.36 -1.22 -8.93
C ALA A 189 -5.09 -1.58 -8.15
N ILE A 190 -4.40 -2.65 -8.57
CA ILE A 190 -3.04 -3.01 -8.16
C ILE A 190 -2.16 -2.80 -9.39
N LEU A 191 -1.18 -1.91 -9.29
CA LEU A 191 -0.32 -1.50 -10.39
C LEU A 191 1.15 -1.78 -10.08
N SER A 192 1.81 -2.60 -10.91
CA SER A 192 3.26 -2.75 -10.84
C SER A 192 3.96 -1.44 -11.25
N SER A 193 4.87 -0.95 -10.43
CA SER A 193 5.52 0.35 -10.63
C SER A 193 7.03 0.28 -10.42
N ARG A 194 7.79 0.90 -11.34
CA ARG A 194 9.25 1.08 -11.23
C ARG A 194 9.65 2.32 -10.42
N GLY A 195 8.68 3.13 -10.04
CA GLY A 195 8.90 4.39 -9.35
C GLY A 195 8.93 4.31 -7.83
N LEU A 196 8.81 3.11 -7.25
CA LEU A 196 8.94 2.95 -5.80
C LEU A 196 10.41 3.01 -5.38
N GLU A 197 10.66 3.63 -4.22
CA GLU A 197 11.99 3.68 -3.63
C GLU A 197 12.47 2.30 -3.17
N SER A 198 13.79 2.21 -3.03
CA SER A 198 14.44 1.09 -2.37
C SER A 198 13.88 0.90 -0.96
N GLY A 199 13.44 -0.32 -0.65
CA GLY A 199 12.87 -0.66 0.66
C GLY A 199 11.34 -0.75 0.69
N TYR A 200 10.63 -0.22 -0.31
CA TYR A 200 9.20 -0.42 -0.42
C TYR A 200 8.89 -1.63 -1.30
N TRP A 201 8.24 -2.63 -0.72
CA TRP A 201 7.73 -3.80 -1.43
C TRP A 201 6.45 -3.44 -2.20
N ALA A 202 5.54 -2.74 -1.56
CA ALA A 202 4.35 -2.12 -2.14
C ALA A 202 3.94 -0.90 -1.31
N LEU A 203 2.94 -0.16 -1.75
CA LEU A 203 2.34 0.96 -1.04
C LEU A 203 0.83 0.95 -1.24
N ALA A 204 0.10 0.96 -0.15
CA ALA A 204 -1.35 1.11 -0.17
C ALA A 204 -1.76 2.46 -0.77
N GLY A 205 -2.87 2.46 -1.49
CA GLY A 205 -3.42 3.66 -2.12
C GLY A 205 -4.47 3.30 -3.17
N TYR A 206 -4.76 4.26 -4.03
CA TYR A 206 -5.62 4.09 -5.18
C TYR A 206 -4.92 4.65 -6.45
N PRO A 207 -4.18 3.76 -7.18
CA PRO A 207 -3.99 2.31 -7.00
C PRO A 207 -3.08 1.93 -5.84
N ILE A 208 -3.10 0.65 -5.43
CA ILE A 208 -1.98 0.04 -4.70
C ILE A 208 -0.80 -0.02 -5.67
N LEU A 209 0.35 0.56 -5.31
CA LEU A 209 1.57 0.49 -6.10
C LEU A 209 2.41 -0.69 -5.64
N TRP A 210 2.76 -1.57 -6.57
CA TRP A 210 3.52 -2.77 -6.31
C TRP A 210 4.91 -2.68 -6.96
N SER A 211 5.99 -2.90 -6.21
CA SER A 211 7.35 -2.63 -6.69
C SER A 211 7.81 -3.59 -7.77
N SER A 212 8.05 -3.07 -8.98
CA SER A 212 8.70 -3.78 -10.08
C SER A 212 10.24 -3.73 -10.01
N ASN A 213 10.83 -3.00 -9.06
CA ASN A 213 12.29 -2.84 -8.96
C ASN A 213 12.97 -4.02 -8.28
N TYR A 214 12.21 -4.84 -7.57
CA TYR A 214 12.66 -6.03 -6.86
C TYR A 214 11.93 -7.26 -7.38
N SER A 215 12.27 -8.41 -6.84
CA SER A 215 11.56 -9.66 -7.09
C SER A 215 10.14 -9.70 -6.51
N ALA A 216 9.63 -8.61 -5.93
CA ALA A 216 8.33 -8.58 -5.27
C ALA A 216 7.18 -9.12 -6.15
N VAL A 217 7.10 -8.64 -7.39
CA VAL A 217 6.08 -9.11 -8.35
C VAL A 217 6.36 -10.55 -8.77
N THR A 218 7.60 -10.85 -9.18
CA THR A 218 7.98 -12.18 -9.70
C THR A 218 7.88 -13.24 -8.63
N SER A 219 8.39 -12.99 -7.40
CA SER A 219 8.31 -13.94 -6.29
C SER A 219 6.86 -14.25 -5.89
N THR A 220 5.97 -13.26 -5.92
CA THR A 220 4.55 -13.52 -5.63
C THR A 220 3.92 -14.46 -6.67
N PHE A 221 4.23 -14.28 -7.97
CA PHE A 221 3.72 -15.20 -8.98
C PHE A 221 4.37 -16.58 -8.90
N GLU A 222 5.64 -16.68 -8.49
CA GLU A 222 6.31 -17.94 -8.22
C GLU A 222 5.67 -18.66 -7.03
N GLU A 223 5.42 -17.96 -5.93
CA GLU A 223 4.72 -18.49 -4.75
C GLU A 223 3.29 -18.93 -5.07
N LEU A 224 2.57 -18.14 -5.87
CA LEU A 224 1.25 -18.51 -6.37
C LEU A 224 1.30 -19.79 -7.20
N ALA A 225 2.26 -19.90 -8.12
CA ALA A 225 2.41 -21.05 -9.00
C ALA A 225 2.82 -22.32 -8.25
N GLN A 226 3.67 -22.21 -7.22
CA GLN A 226 4.24 -23.32 -6.48
C GLN A 226 3.35 -23.77 -5.30
N HIS A 227 2.73 -22.84 -4.61
CA HIS A 227 2.07 -23.08 -3.32
C HIS A 227 0.57 -22.74 -3.32
N GLY A 228 0.07 -22.03 -4.34
CA GLY A 228 -1.30 -21.53 -4.40
C GLY A 228 -1.60 -20.51 -3.30
N THR A 229 -0.60 -19.72 -2.91
CA THR A 229 -0.72 -18.70 -1.85
C THR A 229 -1.26 -17.38 -2.37
N TRP A 230 -1.84 -16.57 -1.49
CA TRP A 230 -2.63 -15.40 -1.87
C TRP A 230 -1.85 -14.07 -1.77
N SER A 231 -0.53 -14.13 -1.54
CA SER A 231 0.37 -13.00 -1.30
C SER A 231 0.10 -12.24 0.00
N PHE A 232 0.91 -12.53 1.01
CA PHE A 232 0.89 -11.79 2.30
C PHE A 232 0.94 -10.28 2.07
N GLY A 233 1.92 -9.82 1.28
CA GLY A 233 2.14 -8.38 1.09
C GLY A 233 0.95 -7.66 0.45
N LEU A 234 0.34 -8.21 -0.62
CA LEU A 234 -0.81 -7.55 -1.26
C LEU A 234 -2.06 -7.56 -0.38
N MET A 235 -2.29 -8.64 0.39
CA MET A 235 -3.38 -8.65 1.35
C MET A 235 -3.16 -7.67 2.52
N HIS A 236 -1.91 -7.46 2.92
CA HIS A 236 -1.51 -6.45 3.90
C HIS A 236 -1.78 -5.04 3.37
N GLU A 237 -1.33 -4.71 2.15
CA GLU A 237 -1.60 -3.41 1.52
C GLU A 237 -3.09 -3.16 1.33
N LEU A 238 -3.84 -4.19 0.93
CA LEU A 238 -5.30 -4.13 0.90
C LEU A 238 -5.87 -3.82 2.29
N GLY A 239 -5.28 -4.39 3.34
CA GLY A 239 -5.63 -4.10 4.74
C GLY A 239 -5.50 -2.62 5.08
N HIS A 240 -4.43 -1.94 4.63
CA HIS A 240 -4.26 -0.49 4.81
C HIS A 240 -5.35 0.31 4.10
N VAL A 241 -5.75 -0.09 2.88
CA VAL A 241 -6.83 0.60 2.14
C VAL A 241 -8.15 0.59 2.92
N PHE A 242 -8.38 -0.42 3.76
CA PHE A 242 -9.53 -0.52 4.65
C PHE A 242 -9.37 0.20 6.01
N ASN A 243 -8.35 1.04 6.18
CA ASN A 243 -8.25 1.96 7.31
C ASN A 243 -9.16 3.18 7.12
N LEU A 244 -10.46 2.97 7.20
CA LEU A 244 -11.53 3.91 6.82
C LEU A 244 -11.99 4.80 7.98
N GLY A 245 -12.77 5.83 7.62
CA GLY A 245 -13.44 6.70 8.57
C GLY A 245 -12.47 7.52 9.41
N ASN A 246 -12.70 7.56 10.72
CA ASN A 246 -11.82 8.26 11.65
C ASN A 246 -10.62 7.38 12.03
N SER A 247 -9.64 7.31 11.14
CA SER A 247 -8.41 6.51 11.33
C SER A 247 -7.60 6.92 12.58
N SER A 248 -7.91 8.04 13.21
CA SER A 248 -7.26 8.46 14.47
C SER A 248 -7.49 7.49 15.63
N TRP A 249 -8.43 6.55 15.52
CA TRP A 249 -8.69 5.55 16.55
C TRP A 249 -7.59 4.48 16.65
N ASN A 250 -6.91 4.14 15.58
CA ASN A 250 -5.87 3.13 15.62
C ASN A 250 -4.56 3.70 16.21
N TRP A 251 -3.74 2.83 16.78
CA TRP A 251 -2.42 3.20 17.32
C TRP A 251 -1.27 2.71 16.45
N ASN A 252 -1.51 1.75 15.56
CA ASN A 252 -0.53 1.21 14.62
C ASN A 252 -1.24 0.61 13.41
N ASP A 253 -1.18 1.30 12.27
CA ASP A 253 -1.87 0.89 11.05
C ASP A 253 -1.30 -0.39 10.44
N GLU A 254 0.02 -0.62 10.54
CA GLU A 254 0.69 -1.85 10.11
C GLU A 254 0.12 -3.09 10.81
N MET A 255 -0.02 -3.00 12.15
CA MET A 255 -0.62 -4.07 12.93
C MET A 255 -2.08 -4.31 12.54
N PHE A 256 -2.87 -3.24 12.34
CA PHE A 256 -4.28 -3.38 11.99
C PHE A 256 -4.50 -3.83 10.55
N ALA A 257 -3.58 -3.53 9.61
CA ALA A 257 -3.60 -4.12 8.27
C ALA A 257 -3.45 -5.65 8.34
N ASN A 258 -2.49 -6.13 9.12
CA ASN A 258 -2.31 -7.56 9.39
C ASN A 258 -3.48 -8.19 10.15
N PHE A 259 -4.12 -7.46 11.07
CA PHE A 259 -5.28 -7.95 11.81
C PHE A 259 -6.52 -8.12 10.90
N ARG A 260 -6.73 -7.21 9.95
CA ARG A 260 -7.74 -7.36 8.90
C ARG A 260 -7.43 -8.56 8.00
N MET A 261 -6.15 -8.74 7.62
CA MET A 261 -5.69 -9.89 6.85
C MET A 261 -5.96 -11.21 7.59
N GLN A 262 -5.67 -11.31 8.89
CA GLN A 262 -6.00 -12.48 9.70
C GLN A 262 -7.48 -12.83 9.60
N TYR A 263 -8.38 -11.83 9.78
CA TYR A 263 -9.81 -12.07 9.65
C TYR A 263 -10.17 -12.67 8.29
N GLY A 264 -9.72 -12.04 7.20
CA GLY A 264 -10.01 -12.53 5.85
C GLY A 264 -9.47 -13.93 5.58
N LEU A 265 -8.26 -14.24 6.06
CA LEU A 265 -7.67 -15.59 5.96
C LEU A 265 -8.50 -16.62 6.73
N GLU A 266 -8.96 -16.30 7.94
CA GLU A 266 -9.81 -17.19 8.74
C GLU A 266 -11.16 -17.45 8.08
N GLN A 267 -11.81 -16.41 7.53
CA GLN A 267 -13.12 -16.56 6.87
C GLN A 267 -13.05 -17.42 5.60
N ASN A 268 -11.95 -17.33 4.85
CA ASN A 268 -11.82 -17.94 3.53
C ASN A 268 -10.89 -19.15 3.48
N GLN A 269 -10.31 -19.58 4.62
CA GLN A 269 -9.26 -20.58 4.65
C GLN A 269 -8.11 -20.23 3.69
N GLY A 270 -7.81 -18.93 3.62
CA GLY A 270 -6.80 -18.38 2.74
C GLY A 270 -5.39 -18.83 3.13
N LYS A 271 -4.46 -18.76 2.18
CA LYS A 271 -3.09 -19.28 2.34
C LYS A 271 -2.06 -18.19 2.10
N VAL A 272 -1.05 -18.14 2.97
CA VAL A 272 0.12 -17.29 2.80
C VAL A 272 1.40 -18.08 2.96
N TRP A 273 2.46 -17.67 2.24
CA TRP A 273 3.81 -18.21 2.36
C TRP A 273 4.66 -17.25 3.17
N MET A 274 5.17 -17.70 4.30
CA MET A 274 6.09 -16.95 5.14
C MET A 274 7.02 -17.92 5.87
N ASP A 275 8.26 -17.53 6.12
CA ASP A 275 9.25 -18.33 6.86
C ASP A 275 9.35 -19.79 6.35
N GLU A 276 9.38 -19.96 5.01
CA GLU A 276 9.46 -21.27 4.35
C GLU A 276 8.29 -22.23 4.68
N ARG A 277 7.14 -21.68 5.09
CA ARG A 277 5.93 -22.44 5.44
C ARG A 277 4.69 -21.80 4.85
N VAL A 278 3.71 -22.63 4.49
CA VAL A 278 2.33 -22.20 4.20
C VAL A 278 1.53 -22.15 5.49
N TYR A 279 0.93 -21.00 5.76
CA TYR A 279 -0.06 -20.82 6.82
C TYR A 279 -1.44 -20.72 6.20
N THR A 280 -2.41 -21.46 6.74
CA THR A 280 -3.79 -21.52 6.26
C THR A 280 -4.75 -20.99 7.32
N GLY A 281 -5.61 -20.04 6.93
CA GLY A 281 -6.63 -19.50 7.82
C GLY A 281 -6.02 -19.00 9.13
N ARG A 282 -6.48 -19.53 10.25
CA ARG A 282 -6.06 -19.12 11.58
C ARG A 282 -4.60 -19.45 11.95
N GLU A 283 -3.96 -20.37 11.23
CA GLU A 283 -2.56 -20.72 11.50
C GLU A 283 -1.61 -19.52 11.41
N ILE A 284 -2.03 -18.44 10.73
CA ILE A 284 -1.26 -17.19 10.67
C ILE A 284 -0.90 -16.63 12.06
N LEU A 285 -1.70 -16.93 13.08
CA LEU A 285 -1.41 -16.51 14.46
C LEU A 285 -0.16 -17.17 15.06
N ASP A 286 0.31 -18.29 14.54
CA ASP A 286 1.53 -18.95 15.00
C ASP A 286 2.76 -18.05 14.81
N MET A 287 2.76 -17.22 13.73
CA MET A 287 3.82 -16.23 13.49
C MET A 287 3.87 -15.20 14.61
N TYR A 288 2.72 -14.63 14.95
CA TYR A 288 2.60 -13.58 15.96
C TYR A 288 2.76 -14.13 17.38
N LYS A 289 2.42 -15.42 17.60
CA LYS A 289 2.65 -16.11 18.88
C LYS A 289 4.11 -16.16 19.28
N LYS A 290 5.01 -16.36 18.33
CA LYS A 290 6.46 -16.37 18.59
C LYS A 290 6.93 -15.03 19.17
N ASP A 291 6.47 -13.92 18.61
CA ASP A 291 6.77 -12.59 19.12
C ASP A 291 6.17 -12.35 20.50
N TYR A 292 4.92 -12.75 20.71
CA TYR A 292 4.28 -12.71 22.03
C TYR A 292 5.10 -13.48 23.09
N ASP A 293 5.43 -14.75 22.84
CA ASP A 293 6.16 -15.59 23.77
C ASP A 293 7.52 -14.99 24.15
N ASN A 294 8.19 -14.31 23.21
CA ASN A 294 9.51 -13.71 23.42
C ASN A 294 9.47 -12.36 24.15
N THR A 295 8.36 -11.62 24.08
CA THR A 295 8.33 -10.21 24.48
C THR A 295 7.34 -9.88 25.59
N VAL A 296 6.31 -10.71 25.82
CA VAL A 296 5.20 -10.41 26.73
C VAL A 296 5.60 -10.06 28.16
N TYR A 297 6.67 -10.68 28.69
CA TYR A 297 7.14 -10.44 30.06
C TYR A 297 8.13 -9.28 30.19
N THR A 298 8.50 -8.64 29.10
CA THR A 298 9.43 -7.49 29.09
C THR A 298 8.77 -6.22 28.57
N GLN A 299 8.59 -6.15 27.27
CA GLN A 299 7.86 -5.14 26.54
C GLN A 299 7.37 -5.80 25.25
N VAL A 300 6.08 -6.12 25.22
CA VAL A 300 5.46 -6.75 24.05
C VAL A 300 5.57 -5.83 22.84
N ASN A 301 5.89 -6.39 21.67
CA ASN A 301 5.85 -5.64 20.41
C ASN A 301 4.44 -5.66 19.80
N ASP A 302 4.25 -4.94 18.70
CA ASP A 302 2.94 -4.85 18.02
C ASP A 302 2.44 -6.21 17.51
N ASN A 303 3.33 -7.12 17.10
CA ASN A 303 2.97 -8.49 16.72
C ASN A 303 2.44 -9.30 17.90
N GLY A 304 3.04 -9.13 19.09
CA GLY A 304 2.52 -9.76 20.31
C GLY A 304 1.16 -9.20 20.73
N ILE A 305 0.91 -7.89 20.53
CA ILE A 305 -0.42 -7.29 20.74
C ILE A 305 -1.41 -7.85 19.72
N HIS A 306 -1.01 -7.97 18.44
CA HIS A 306 -1.81 -8.62 17.41
C HIS A 306 -2.22 -10.04 17.82
N TYR A 307 -1.25 -10.85 18.30
CA TYR A 307 -1.56 -12.20 18.79
C TYR A 307 -2.60 -12.21 19.89
N MET A 308 -2.51 -11.31 20.88
CA MET A 308 -3.48 -11.23 21.97
C MET A 308 -4.88 -10.87 21.48
N LEU A 309 -5.02 -9.90 20.56
CA LEU A 309 -6.29 -9.56 19.96
C LEU A 309 -6.83 -10.69 19.05
N GLY A 310 -5.95 -11.34 18.28
CA GLY A 310 -6.31 -12.50 17.45
C GLY A 310 -6.77 -13.71 18.28
N ARG A 311 -6.11 -13.96 19.42
CA ARG A 311 -6.56 -14.96 20.41
C ARG A 311 -7.95 -14.63 20.94
N LEU A 312 -8.19 -13.37 21.28
CA LEU A 312 -9.48 -12.88 21.75
C LEU A 312 -10.59 -13.05 20.71
N ALA A 313 -10.28 -12.84 19.42
CA ALA A 313 -11.23 -13.02 18.32
C ALA A 313 -11.52 -14.49 17.98
N GLY A 314 -10.77 -15.45 18.56
CA GLY A 314 -10.86 -16.85 18.22
C GLY A 314 -11.67 -17.70 19.19
N PRO A 315 -11.57 -19.05 19.02
CA PRO A 315 -12.17 -20.02 19.92
C PRO A 315 -11.71 -19.84 21.35
N GLY A 316 -12.65 -19.76 22.30
CA GLY A 316 -12.36 -19.49 23.71
C GLY A 316 -12.24 -18.02 24.07
N GLY A 317 -12.26 -17.11 23.07
CA GLY A 317 -12.39 -15.66 23.27
C GLY A 317 -13.85 -15.19 23.07
N ILE A 318 -13.98 -13.95 22.63
CA ILE A 318 -15.31 -13.31 22.38
C ILE A 318 -15.80 -13.51 20.93
N GLY A 319 -14.96 -14.06 20.05
CA GLY A 319 -15.27 -14.18 18.63
C GLY A 319 -15.12 -12.89 17.82
N TRP A 320 -15.38 -12.94 16.51
CA TRP A 320 -15.22 -11.79 15.59
C TRP A 320 -16.38 -10.79 15.64
N GLU A 321 -17.61 -11.20 16.00
CA GLU A 321 -18.79 -10.31 15.96
C GLU A 321 -18.67 -9.06 16.85
N PRO A 322 -18.12 -9.11 18.08
CA PRO A 322 -17.83 -7.91 18.85
C PRO A 322 -16.80 -6.99 18.17
N PHE A 323 -15.78 -7.53 17.48
CA PHE A 323 -14.81 -6.75 16.72
C PHE A 323 -15.46 -6.04 15.53
N LYS A 324 -16.31 -6.73 14.77
CA LYS A 324 -17.07 -6.13 13.66
C LYS A 324 -17.93 -4.95 14.15
N ALA A 325 -18.62 -5.13 15.25
CA ALA A 325 -19.43 -4.08 15.83
C ALA A 325 -18.59 -2.89 16.35
N ALA A 326 -17.46 -3.16 17.00
CA ALA A 326 -16.53 -2.14 17.48
C ALA A 326 -15.90 -1.34 16.33
N PHE A 327 -15.43 -2.02 15.27
CA PHE A 327 -14.84 -1.34 14.12
C PHE A 327 -15.85 -0.50 13.35
N ARG A 328 -17.10 -0.94 13.19
CA ARG A 328 -18.18 -0.12 12.63
C ARG A 328 -18.43 1.14 13.45
N GLU A 329 -18.44 1.03 14.77
CA GLU A 329 -18.60 2.19 15.65
C GLU A 329 -17.41 3.15 15.51
N LEU A 330 -16.17 2.63 15.49
CA LEU A 330 -14.94 3.42 15.32
C LEU A 330 -14.85 4.12 13.96
N THR A 331 -15.30 3.49 12.88
CA THR A 331 -15.34 4.09 11.54
C THR A 331 -16.38 5.20 11.40
N THR A 332 -17.45 5.15 12.17
CA THR A 332 -18.59 6.08 12.01
C THR A 332 -18.64 7.21 13.02
N THR A 333 -18.20 7.00 14.26
CA THR A 333 -18.55 7.88 15.36
C THR A 333 -17.50 8.94 15.70
N GLY A 334 -16.24 8.72 15.42
CA GLY A 334 -15.17 9.63 15.87
C GLY A 334 -15.02 9.68 17.40
N GLY A 335 -14.07 10.46 17.89
CA GLY A 335 -13.91 10.71 19.34
C GLY A 335 -13.00 9.73 20.08
N ALA A 336 -12.15 8.99 19.37
CA ALA A 336 -11.13 8.16 20.00
C ALA A 336 -10.12 9.01 20.79
N PRO A 337 -9.56 8.47 21.90
CA PRO A 337 -8.50 9.12 22.67
C PRO A 337 -7.25 9.42 21.82
N SER A 338 -6.39 10.33 22.27
CA SER A 338 -5.16 10.67 21.56
C SER A 338 -3.99 9.74 21.89
N GLY A 339 -3.87 9.24 23.11
CA GLY A 339 -2.80 8.34 23.55
C GLY A 339 -2.94 6.94 22.96
N LYS A 340 -1.81 6.30 22.56
CA LYS A 340 -1.86 4.95 21.99
C LYS A 340 -2.43 3.92 22.97
N TYR A 341 -1.99 3.97 24.24
CA TYR A 341 -2.52 3.08 25.27
C TYR A 341 -4.00 3.35 25.56
N ASP A 342 -4.41 4.62 25.58
CA ASP A 342 -5.81 5.00 25.78
C ASP A 342 -6.71 4.48 24.64
N LYS A 343 -6.21 4.47 23.40
CA LYS A 343 -6.89 3.85 22.24
C LYS A 343 -7.06 2.35 22.43
N PHE A 344 -6.05 1.67 22.95
CA PHE A 344 -6.13 0.24 23.26
C PHE A 344 -7.21 -0.04 24.33
N GLU A 345 -7.20 0.69 25.45
CA GLU A 345 -8.22 0.57 26.51
C GLU A 345 -9.63 0.91 25.97
N TYR A 346 -9.73 1.92 25.10
CA TYR A 346 -11.00 2.27 24.46
C TYR A 346 -11.50 1.14 23.56
N LEU A 347 -10.65 0.49 22.78
CA LEU A 347 -11.03 -0.70 22.00
C LEU A 347 -11.53 -1.82 22.92
N LEU A 348 -10.84 -2.11 24.04
CA LEU A 348 -11.31 -3.13 24.98
C LEU A 348 -12.69 -2.79 25.59
N SER A 349 -12.94 -1.51 25.86
CA SER A 349 -14.25 -1.07 26.35
C SER A 349 -15.38 -1.27 25.33
N LEU A 350 -15.11 -0.98 24.06
CA LEU A 350 -16.05 -1.25 22.96
C LEU A 350 -16.30 -2.75 22.77
N LEU A 351 -15.25 -3.56 22.83
CA LEU A 351 -15.36 -5.01 22.75
C LEU A 351 -16.21 -5.57 23.91
N SER A 352 -16.01 -5.08 25.13
CA SER A 352 -16.83 -5.44 26.31
C SER A 352 -18.30 -5.06 26.10
N LYS A 353 -18.56 -3.82 25.68
CA LYS A 353 -19.90 -3.31 25.35
C LYS A 353 -20.62 -4.21 24.34
N HIS A 354 -19.95 -4.52 23.23
CA HIS A 354 -20.55 -5.29 22.16
C HIS A 354 -20.67 -6.78 22.48
N ALA A 355 -19.69 -7.37 23.16
CA ALA A 355 -19.78 -8.76 23.63
C ALA A 355 -20.93 -8.94 24.63
N THR A 356 -21.10 -8.03 25.60
CA THR A 356 -22.21 -8.01 26.54
C THR A 356 -23.55 -7.93 25.80
N ARG A 357 -23.66 -7.00 24.83
CA ARG A 357 -24.89 -6.84 24.03
C ARG A 357 -25.24 -8.10 23.22
N LEU A 358 -24.25 -8.74 22.61
CA LEU A 358 -24.46 -9.91 21.73
C LEU A 358 -24.76 -11.17 22.52
N THR A 359 -24.17 -11.34 23.69
CA THR A 359 -24.34 -12.56 24.51
C THR A 359 -25.42 -12.46 25.56
N GLY A 360 -25.86 -11.25 25.91
CA GLY A 360 -26.77 -10.98 27.04
C GLY A 360 -26.14 -11.26 28.42
N ARG A 361 -24.81 -11.45 28.47
CA ARG A 361 -24.03 -11.69 29.71
C ARG A 361 -23.09 -10.52 29.93
N ASP A 362 -22.79 -10.19 31.16
CA ASP A 362 -21.81 -9.18 31.49
C ASP A 362 -20.39 -9.70 31.08
N VAL A 363 -19.74 -9.01 30.15
CA VAL A 363 -18.40 -9.35 29.61
C VAL A 363 -17.48 -8.16 29.84
N ASP A 364 -16.54 -8.32 30.77
CA ASP A 364 -15.40 -7.43 30.92
C ASP A 364 -14.18 -8.05 30.19
N VAL A 365 -13.96 -7.61 28.95
CA VAL A 365 -12.88 -8.16 28.11
C VAL A 365 -11.52 -7.96 28.77
N ARG A 366 -11.28 -6.80 29.37
CA ARG A 366 -10.00 -6.51 30.03
C ARG A 366 -9.74 -7.48 31.19
N ALA A 367 -10.68 -7.64 32.09
CA ALA A 367 -10.53 -8.44 33.28
C ALA A 367 -10.59 -9.97 33.02
N GLN A 368 -11.34 -10.40 32.00
CA GLN A 368 -11.56 -11.81 31.72
C GLN A 368 -10.53 -12.45 30.79
N TYR A 369 -9.89 -11.65 29.90
CA TYR A 369 -9.05 -12.19 28.83
C TYR A 369 -7.60 -11.69 28.83
N PHE A 370 -7.26 -10.70 29.67
CA PHE A 370 -5.91 -10.19 29.81
C PHE A 370 -5.39 -10.36 31.23
N THR A 371 -4.17 -10.83 31.39
CA THR A 371 -3.48 -10.84 32.68
C THR A 371 -2.90 -9.45 33.00
N GLU A 372 -2.69 -9.15 34.28
CA GLU A 372 -2.03 -7.89 34.68
C GLU A 372 -0.61 -7.76 34.09
N ALA A 373 0.10 -8.86 33.89
CA ALA A 373 1.41 -8.86 33.24
C ALA A 373 1.30 -8.45 31.76
N GLU A 374 0.31 -8.96 31.00
CA GLU A 374 0.07 -8.57 29.61
C GLU A 374 -0.31 -7.09 29.53
N LEU A 375 -1.22 -6.61 30.38
CA LEU A 375 -1.63 -5.20 30.40
C LEU A 375 -0.46 -4.26 30.74
N ALA A 376 0.39 -4.63 31.70
CA ALA A 376 1.57 -3.85 32.03
C ALA A 376 2.58 -3.80 30.86
N SER A 377 2.76 -4.93 30.15
CA SER A 377 3.63 -5.03 28.98
C SER A 377 3.12 -4.20 27.80
N ILE A 378 1.81 -4.26 27.52
CA ILE A 378 1.16 -3.43 26.49
C ILE A 378 1.28 -1.94 26.84
N ARG A 379 1.02 -1.57 28.10
CA ARG A 379 1.16 -0.18 28.54
C ARG A 379 2.58 0.34 28.28
N LYS A 380 3.59 -0.46 28.59
CA LYS A 380 5.00 -0.09 28.35
C LYS A 380 5.31 0.11 26.87
N GLN A 381 4.68 -0.66 25.97
CA GLN A 381 4.85 -0.53 24.51
C GLN A 381 4.15 0.71 23.95
N LEU A 382 2.96 1.04 24.46
CA LEU A 382 2.09 2.04 23.87
C LEU A 382 2.16 3.43 24.55
N GLN A 383 2.85 3.57 25.66
CA GLN A 383 3.18 4.87 26.28
C GLN A 383 4.42 5.50 25.65
#